data_e9056be293d5d5f54209bba46a029158
#
_entry.id   e9056be293d5d5f54209bba46a029158
#
_cell.length_a   1.000
_cell.length_b   1.000
_cell.length_c   1.000
_cell.angle_alpha   90.00
_cell.angle_beta   90.00
_cell.angle_gamma   90.00
#
_symmetry.space_group_name_H-M   'P 1'
#
loop_
_entity.id
_entity.type
_entity.pdbx_description
1 polymer ?
#
loop_
_entity_poly.entity_id
_entity_poly.type
_entity_poly.pdbx_seq_one_letter_code
_entity_poly.pdbx_strand_id
1 'polypeptide(L)'
;MKPLILFYNADEGKINKMRPVLALMGIGIKIVGEEQLFNSVGFTAYPEEYENNPEAPSDVPRPDFEFMLLCGMDQKNMNLVLDFMKKNKHNIAVKAMLTDTNKDWSFIRLLNEINAERKMMAQQIK
;
A
#
# COMPACT_ATOMS: atom_id res chain seq x y z
N MET A 1 8.52 -12.97 7.09
CA MET A 1 7.94 -11.70 7.56
C MET A 1 6.43 -11.88 7.76
N LYS A 2 5.90 -11.24 8.76
CA LYS A 2 4.47 -11.33 9.05
C LYS A 2 3.65 -10.58 8.00
N PRO A 3 2.56 -11.17 7.44
CA PRO A 3 1.74 -10.49 6.45
C PRO A 3 1.18 -9.17 6.99
N LEU A 4 1.19 -8.14 6.14
CA LEU A 4 0.81 -6.79 6.54
C LEU A 4 0.24 -6.05 5.34
N ILE A 5 -0.75 -5.18 5.59
CA ILE A 5 -1.26 -4.25 4.59
C ILE A 5 -1.02 -2.83 5.07
N LEU A 6 -0.40 -2.00 4.22
CA LEU A 6 -0.29 -0.57 4.44
C LEU A 6 -1.39 0.14 3.67
N PHE A 7 -2.13 1.01 4.34
CA PHE A 7 -3.17 1.83 3.69
C PHE A 7 -2.73 3.28 3.62
N TYR A 8 -2.90 3.89 2.46
CA TYR A 8 -2.68 5.32 2.25
C TYR A 8 -3.98 5.94 1.74
N ASN A 9 -4.42 7.00 2.40
CA ASN A 9 -5.59 7.78 1.99
C ASN A 9 -6.87 6.96 1.82
N ALA A 10 -6.95 5.81 2.46
CA ALA A 10 -8.11 4.93 2.38
C ALA A 10 -9.19 5.36 3.37
N ASP A 11 -10.44 5.15 2.99
CA ASP A 11 -11.57 5.45 3.86
C ASP A 11 -11.50 4.63 5.14
N GLU A 12 -11.57 5.30 6.28
CA GLU A 12 -11.45 4.66 7.59
C GLU A 12 -12.57 3.64 7.82
N GLY A 13 -13.77 3.92 7.34
CA GLY A 13 -14.89 2.98 7.44
C GLY A 13 -14.63 1.67 6.69
N LYS A 14 -14.01 1.75 5.51
CA LYS A 14 -13.61 0.56 4.75
C LYS A 14 -12.58 -0.27 5.52
N ILE A 15 -11.56 0.40 6.07
CA ILE A 15 -10.51 -0.28 6.84
C ILE A 15 -11.12 -0.97 8.06
N ASN A 16 -11.99 -0.29 8.78
CA ASN A 16 -12.62 -0.85 9.98
C ASN A 16 -13.47 -2.09 9.68
N LYS A 17 -14.13 -2.11 8.54
CA LYS A 17 -14.90 -3.29 8.11
C LYS A 17 -14.01 -4.48 7.76
N MET A 18 -12.79 -4.21 7.27
CA MET A 18 -11.83 -5.27 6.93
C MET A 18 -11.06 -5.81 8.13
N ARG A 19 -10.93 -5.03 9.21
CA ARG A 19 -10.10 -5.40 10.38
C ARG A 19 -10.39 -6.79 10.94
N PRO A 20 -11.66 -7.17 11.22
CA PRO A 20 -11.92 -8.48 11.82
C PRO A 20 -11.46 -9.64 10.96
N VAL A 21 -11.72 -9.57 9.65
CA VAL A 21 -11.35 -10.65 8.74
C VAL A 21 -9.83 -10.72 8.55
N LEU A 22 -9.18 -9.58 8.40
CA LEU A 22 -7.72 -9.54 8.27
C LEU A 22 -7.05 -10.08 9.54
N ALA A 23 -7.59 -9.76 10.72
CA ALA A 23 -7.08 -10.29 11.98
C ALA A 23 -7.20 -11.81 12.04
N LEU A 24 -8.33 -12.37 11.59
CA LEU A 24 -8.50 -13.82 11.52
C LEU A 24 -7.51 -14.50 10.57
N MET A 25 -7.10 -13.79 9.52
CA MET A 25 -6.11 -14.28 8.56
C MET A 25 -4.67 -14.07 9.04
N GLY A 26 -4.48 -13.46 10.21
CA GLY A 26 -3.14 -13.15 10.72
C GLY A 26 -2.45 -12.00 10.00
N ILE A 27 -3.21 -11.11 9.36
CA ILE A 27 -2.69 -9.99 8.59
C ILE A 27 -2.77 -8.71 9.41
N GLY A 28 -1.63 -8.03 9.59
CA GLY A 28 -1.57 -6.74 10.27
C GLY A 28 -2.00 -5.59 9.38
N ILE A 29 -2.31 -4.46 10.00
CA ILE A 29 -2.71 -3.24 9.30
C ILE A 29 -1.89 -2.08 9.83
N LYS A 30 -1.38 -1.25 8.92
CA LYS A 30 -0.76 0.05 9.26
C LYS A 30 -1.35 1.13 8.37
N ILE A 31 -1.57 2.30 8.94
CA ILE A 31 -2.03 3.48 8.21
C ILE A 31 -0.80 4.37 7.95
N VAL A 32 -0.58 4.72 6.70
CA VAL A 32 0.55 5.58 6.33
C VAL A 32 0.12 7.05 6.41
N GLY A 33 0.75 7.79 7.30
CA GLY A 33 0.51 9.23 7.47
C GLY A 33 1.50 10.08 6.69
N GLU A 34 1.27 11.39 6.67
CA GLU A 34 2.11 12.35 5.94
C GLU A 34 3.59 12.25 6.37
N GLU A 35 3.84 12.06 7.65
CA GLU A 35 5.20 11.98 8.21
C GLU A 35 5.99 10.75 7.72
N GLN A 36 5.31 9.76 7.18
CA GLN A 36 5.94 8.52 6.72
C GLN A 36 6.20 8.51 5.20
N LEU A 37 5.70 9.51 4.47
CA LEU A 37 5.78 9.53 3.02
C LEU A 37 7.21 9.56 2.49
N PHE A 38 8.14 10.14 3.24
CA PHE A 38 9.53 10.26 2.82
C PHE A 38 10.43 9.18 3.39
N ASN A 39 9.86 8.25 4.16
CA ASN A 39 10.58 7.05 4.63
C ASN A 39 10.55 5.97 3.57
N SER A 40 11.51 5.05 3.64
CA SER A 40 11.56 3.90 2.73
C SER A 40 10.32 3.02 2.91
N VAL A 41 9.82 2.49 1.81
CA VAL A 41 8.62 1.63 1.80
C VAL A 41 8.82 0.41 2.70
N GLY A 42 9.95 -0.29 2.55
CA GLY A 42 10.27 -1.46 3.37
C GLY A 42 10.35 -1.14 4.84
N PHE A 43 11.00 -0.03 5.19
CA PHE A 43 11.10 0.41 6.58
C PHE A 43 9.72 0.75 7.17
N THR A 44 8.86 1.38 6.38
CA THR A 44 7.50 1.71 6.83
C THR A 44 6.70 0.44 7.15
N ALA A 45 6.88 -0.60 6.34
CA ALA A 45 6.22 -1.88 6.56
C ALA A 45 6.85 -2.66 7.73
N TYR A 46 8.16 -2.83 7.68
CA TYR A 46 8.91 -3.68 8.62
C TYR A 46 10.15 -2.96 9.13
N PRO A 47 10.00 -2.03 10.09
CA PRO A 47 11.13 -1.22 10.56
C PRO A 47 12.26 -2.02 11.21
N GLU A 48 11.97 -3.24 11.67
CA GLU A 48 12.99 -4.11 12.26
C GLU A 48 13.77 -4.91 11.23
N GLU A 49 13.24 -5.01 9.99
CA GLU A 49 13.81 -5.83 8.92
C GLU A 49 14.56 -5.01 7.87
N TYR A 50 14.18 -3.76 7.67
CA TYR A 50 14.73 -2.91 6.62
C TYR A 50 15.28 -1.61 7.17
N GLU A 51 16.38 -1.15 6.57
CA GLU A 51 16.93 0.16 6.87
C GLU A 51 16.06 1.27 6.29
N ASN A 52 16.06 2.41 6.96
CA ASN A 52 15.38 3.60 6.46
C ASN A 52 16.40 4.50 5.76
N ASN A 53 16.09 4.87 4.51
CA ASN A 53 16.87 5.85 3.75
C ASN A 53 15.93 7.01 3.43
N PRO A 54 15.60 7.86 4.41
CA PRO A 54 14.59 8.90 4.22
C PRO A 54 15.06 9.93 3.21
N GLU A 55 14.12 10.43 2.43
CA GLU A 55 14.35 11.55 1.53
C GLU A 55 13.91 12.84 2.24
N ALA A 56 14.49 13.97 1.85
CA ALA A 56 14.08 15.26 2.39
C ALA A 56 12.64 15.56 1.92
N PRO A 57 11.78 16.09 2.81
CA PRO A 57 10.43 16.51 2.40
C PRO A 57 10.48 17.52 1.25
N SER A 58 9.57 17.37 0.30
CA SER A 58 9.50 18.23 -0.87
C SER A 58 8.05 18.42 -1.32
N ASP A 59 7.82 19.34 -2.24
CA ASP A 59 6.49 19.65 -2.77
C ASP A 59 6.05 18.72 -3.91
N VAL A 60 6.53 17.48 -3.90
CA VAL A 60 6.07 16.50 -4.90
C VAL A 60 4.57 16.20 -4.71
N PRO A 61 3.86 15.87 -5.79
CA PRO A 61 2.43 15.59 -5.68
C PRO A 61 2.09 14.49 -4.69
N ARG A 62 1.01 14.69 -3.95
CA ARG A 62 0.39 13.67 -3.10
C ARG A 62 -0.83 13.15 -3.84
N PRO A 63 -0.73 11.98 -4.50
CA PRO A 63 -1.90 11.43 -5.18
C PRO A 63 -3.07 11.28 -4.21
N ASP A 64 -4.28 11.54 -4.69
CA ASP A 64 -5.48 11.54 -3.87
C ASP A 64 -6.27 10.23 -3.94
N PHE A 65 -5.76 9.23 -4.65
CA PHE A 65 -6.41 7.92 -4.70
C PHE A 65 -6.24 7.16 -3.39
N GLU A 66 -7.18 6.26 -3.11
CA GLU A 66 -7.02 5.28 -2.06
C GLU A 66 -6.02 4.21 -2.51
N PHE A 67 -5.11 3.82 -1.61
CA PHE A 67 -4.04 2.89 -1.95
C PHE A 67 -3.84 1.86 -0.84
N MET A 68 -3.57 0.62 -1.23
CA MET A 68 -3.14 -0.42 -0.30
C MET A 68 -1.90 -1.13 -0.85
N LEU A 69 -0.94 -1.38 0.04
CA LEU A 69 0.28 -2.12 -0.28
C LEU A 69 0.26 -3.45 0.46
N LEU A 70 0.32 -4.54 -0.30
CA LEU A 70 0.33 -5.91 0.24
C LEU A 70 1.77 -6.32 0.52
N CYS A 71 2.07 -6.67 1.78
CA CYS A 71 3.44 -6.97 2.22
C CYS A 71 3.50 -8.36 2.86
N GLY A 72 4.54 -9.11 2.50
CA GLY A 72 4.83 -10.40 3.14
C GLY A 72 3.78 -11.48 2.91
N MET A 73 3.04 -11.41 1.81
CA MET A 73 1.96 -12.36 1.50
C MET A 73 2.34 -13.30 0.38
N ASP A 74 1.94 -14.57 0.52
CA ASP A 74 1.98 -15.51 -0.58
C ASP A 74 0.77 -15.32 -1.50
N GLN A 75 0.77 -15.98 -2.65
CA GLN A 75 -0.29 -15.85 -3.64
C GLN A 75 -1.66 -16.26 -3.08
N LYS A 76 -1.69 -17.30 -2.25
CA LYS A 76 -2.94 -17.78 -1.65
C LYS A 76 -3.57 -16.72 -0.75
N ASN A 77 -2.78 -16.13 0.14
CA ASN A 77 -3.26 -15.09 1.05
C ASN A 77 -3.71 -13.85 0.30
N MET A 78 -2.94 -13.44 -0.73
CA MET A 78 -3.34 -12.31 -1.56
C MET A 78 -4.68 -12.55 -2.23
N ASN A 79 -4.87 -13.73 -2.81
CA ASN A 79 -6.12 -14.07 -3.48
C ASN A 79 -7.31 -14.05 -2.51
N LEU A 80 -7.11 -14.56 -1.29
CA LEU A 80 -8.15 -14.56 -0.26
C LEU A 80 -8.55 -13.13 0.13
N VAL A 81 -7.57 -12.24 0.32
CA VAL A 81 -7.84 -10.84 0.65
C VAL A 81 -8.61 -10.14 -0.48
N LEU A 82 -8.13 -10.29 -1.71
CA LEU A 82 -8.74 -9.63 -2.87
C LEU A 82 -10.16 -10.16 -3.12
N ASP A 83 -10.38 -11.46 -2.98
CA ASP A 83 -11.71 -12.06 -3.11
C ASP A 83 -12.67 -11.56 -2.03
N PHE A 84 -12.20 -11.47 -0.78
CA PHE A 84 -12.99 -10.92 0.32
C PHE A 84 -13.41 -9.49 0.03
N MET A 85 -12.47 -8.65 -0.40
CA MET A 85 -12.76 -7.26 -0.73
C MET A 85 -13.79 -7.15 -1.86
N LYS A 86 -13.64 -7.96 -2.88
CA LYS A 86 -14.56 -7.97 -4.02
C LYS A 86 -15.98 -8.38 -3.61
N LYS A 87 -16.09 -9.46 -2.84
CA LYS A 87 -17.40 -9.98 -2.39
C LYS A 87 -18.13 -9.01 -1.47
N ASN A 88 -17.41 -8.26 -0.67
CA ASN A 88 -17.98 -7.34 0.32
C ASN A 88 -17.98 -5.89 -0.17
N LYS A 89 -17.62 -5.66 -1.41
CA LYS A 89 -17.61 -4.34 -2.05
C LYS A 89 -16.71 -3.32 -1.33
N HIS A 90 -15.63 -3.80 -0.70
CA HIS A 90 -14.62 -2.94 -0.10
C HIS A 90 -13.57 -2.61 -1.16
N ASN A 91 -13.89 -1.67 -2.02
CA ASN A 91 -13.01 -1.33 -3.13
C ASN A 91 -11.98 -0.27 -2.75
N ILE A 92 -10.70 -0.65 -2.89
CA ILE A 92 -9.58 0.29 -2.83
C ILE A 92 -9.07 0.41 -4.27
N ALA A 93 -9.07 1.63 -4.79
CA ALA A 93 -8.83 1.88 -6.21
C ALA A 93 -7.47 1.39 -6.69
N VAL A 94 -6.43 1.52 -5.86
CA VAL A 94 -5.05 1.23 -6.27
C VAL A 94 -4.42 0.24 -5.30
N LYS A 95 -3.84 -0.82 -5.84
CA LYS A 95 -3.19 -1.88 -5.07
C LYS A 95 -1.82 -2.17 -5.66
N ALA A 96 -0.86 -2.48 -4.79
CA ALA A 96 0.48 -2.90 -5.20
C ALA A 96 1.04 -3.88 -4.18
N MET A 97 2.21 -4.44 -4.48
CA MET A 97 2.92 -5.36 -3.60
C MET A 97 4.28 -4.77 -3.22
N LEU A 98 4.72 -5.07 -2.01
CA LEU A 98 6.11 -4.79 -1.61
C LEU A 98 7.03 -5.74 -2.37
N THR A 99 8.05 -5.18 -3.05
CA THR A 99 8.99 -5.95 -3.86
C THR A 99 10.43 -5.57 -3.52
N ASP A 100 11.38 -6.35 -4.00
CA ASP A 100 12.81 -6.03 -3.88
C ASP A 100 13.17 -4.72 -4.59
N THR A 101 12.40 -4.36 -5.62
CA THR A 101 12.62 -3.12 -6.35
C THR A 101 12.14 -1.90 -5.57
N ASN A 102 10.92 -1.95 -5.01
CA ASN A 102 10.32 -0.76 -4.41
C ASN A 102 10.57 -0.60 -2.90
N LYS A 103 11.11 -1.61 -2.23
CA LYS A 103 11.33 -1.54 -0.78
C LYS A 103 12.25 -0.40 -0.35
N ASP A 104 13.19 0.00 -1.21
CA ASP A 104 14.15 1.06 -0.93
C ASP A 104 13.72 2.44 -1.43
N TRP A 105 12.61 2.52 -2.14
CA TRP A 105 12.04 3.79 -2.57
C TRP A 105 11.36 4.49 -1.38
N SER A 106 11.30 5.82 -1.40
CA SER A 106 10.40 6.52 -0.49
C SER A 106 8.95 6.15 -0.82
N PHE A 107 8.07 6.20 0.19
CA PHE A 107 6.67 5.85 -0.04
C PHE A 107 6.03 6.80 -1.05
N ILE A 108 6.36 8.10 -0.98
CA ILE A 108 5.83 9.09 -1.93
C ILE A 108 6.31 8.80 -3.36
N ARG A 109 7.54 8.33 -3.53
CA ARG A 109 8.03 7.91 -4.84
C ARG A 109 7.19 6.76 -5.40
N LEU A 110 6.91 5.75 -4.58
CA LEU A 110 6.07 4.63 -5.01
C LEU A 110 4.71 5.12 -5.51
N LEU A 111 4.06 6.01 -4.75
CA LEU A 111 2.76 6.56 -5.13
C LEU A 111 2.82 7.31 -6.45
N ASN A 112 3.86 8.13 -6.66
CA ASN A 112 4.00 8.91 -7.88
C ASN A 112 4.35 8.05 -9.10
N GLU A 113 5.16 7.00 -8.91
CA GLU A 113 5.45 6.04 -9.98
C GLU A 113 4.17 5.32 -10.44
N ILE A 114 3.36 4.87 -9.50
CA ILE A 114 2.08 4.21 -9.79
C ILE A 114 1.14 5.19 -10.50
N ASN A 115 1.07 6.43 -10.01
CA ASN A 115 0.22 7.46 -10.62
C ASN A 115 0.62 7.74 -12.07
N ALA A 116 1.93 7.80 -12.34
CA ALA A 116 2.45 7.99 -13.70
C ALA A 116 2.05 6.84 -14.61
N GLU A 117 2.20 5.59 -14.14
CA GLU A 117 1.80 4.41 -14.90
C GLU A 117 0.30 4.42 -15.23
N ARG A 118 -0.53 4.77 -14.25
CA ARG A 118 -1.99 4.86 -14.45
C ARG A 118 -2.36 5.90 -15.49
N LYS A 119 -1.72 7.05 -15.49
CA LYS A 119 -1.94 8.11 -16.47
C LYS A 119 -1.54 7.66 -17.88
N MET A 120 -0.41 6.97 -18.00
CA MET A 120 0.03 6.43 -19.29
C MET A 120 -0.95 5.40 -19.84
N MET A 121 -1.43 4.49 -19.00
CA MET A 121 -2.42 3.49 -19.40
C MET A 121 -3.74 4.12 -19.84
N ALA A 122 -4.19 5.17 -19.14
CA ALA A 122 -5.41 5.88 -19.51
C ALA A 122 -5.26 6.55 -20.89
N GLN A 123 -4.07 7.07 -21.22
CA GLN A 123 -3.80 7.65 -22.54
C GLN A 123 -3.76 6.61 -23.65
N GLN A 124 -3.27 5.41 -23.36
CA GLN A 124 -3.19 4.32 -24.33
C GLN A 124 -4.55 3.71 -24.69
N ILE A 125 -5.52 3.82 -23.79
CA ILE A 125 -6.86 3.25 -23.99
C ILE A 125 -7.72 4.11 -24.93
N LYS A 126 -7.35 5.34 -25.16
CA LYS A 126 -8.09 6.25 -26.04
C LYS A 126 -7.91 5.92 -27.51
#